data_669f4cc101660108cb824ab05e943cfb
#
_entry.id   669f4cc101660108cb824ab05e943cfb
#
_cell.length_a   1.000
_cell.length_b   1.000
_cell.length_c   1.000
_cell.angle_alpha   90.00
_cell.angle_beta   90.00
_cell.angle_gamma   90.00
#
_symmetry.space_group_name_H-M   'P 1'
#
loop_
_entity.id
_entity.type
_entity.pdbx_description
1 polymer ?
#
loop_
_entity_poly.entity_id
_entity_poly.type
_entity_poly.pdbx_seq_one_letter_code
_entity_poly.pdbx_strand_id
1 'polypeptide(L)'
;MSEAASLPPEGAGLKALAEARCAMHPGLSGIYPLNDGLDAFAARYLLMGMAQHSIDVQYYIWHNDLSGRLLFSALLDAAERGVKVRLLLDDNNTPGLDDTLAELDRHPNIAVRLFNPFSFRTLRALGYLTDFARLNRRMHNKSLTVDGAVTLVGGRNVGDEYFGTGDEPLFTDLDVLAMGPVVQEVEADFARYWQSKAVSPLRSVVDVTETAQEAVRLPSEWQQSEAVQRYLARLEHAGFVNQMAQGTLEVTWAAARLLSDDPRKGLGKARRGSLLPQRMLEVIGAPQQQFDIISAYFVPTRAGVAQLLTLKRRGVKIAILTNSLAANDVSVVHAGYARWRKKLLRHGIALYELKPQQQSGEAPHDRGLTGNSGSSLHAKTFTVDNRKVFIGSFNFDPRSAVLNTEMGLVIESESLAQQTHQHFIAGMRDRAWTLRLDKWGRVNWVEYPGEAQETVHKHEPQCTWLQRLLVRLVWRLPVEWLL
;
A
#
# COMPACT_ATOMS: atom_id res chain seq x y z
N MET A 1 -39.00 9.76 -19.46
CA MET A 1 -39.17 10.20 -18.07
C MET A 1 -38.36 9.26 -17.25
N SER A 2 -37.15 9.68 -16.86
CA SER A 2 -36.25 8.90 -15.98
C SER A 2 -36.79 9.06 -14.57
N GLU A 3 -37.23 7.98 -13.94
CA GLU A 3 -37.42 7.95 -12.49
C GLU A 3 -36.07 8.35 -11.83
N ALA A 4 -36.08 9.49 -11.19
CA ALA A 4 -34.96 9.90 -10.35
C ALA A 4 -34.82 8.82 -9.28
N ALA A 5 -33.71 8.06 -9.34
CA ALA A 5 -33.39 7.10 -8.31
C ALA A 5 -33.28 7.86 -6.99
N SER A 6 -34.32 7.74 -6.16
CA SER A 6 -34.36 8.35 -4.83
C SER A 6 -33.29 7.66 -3.97
N LEU A 7 -32.53 8.47 -3.24
CA LEU A 7 -31.63 7.93 -2.21
C LEU A 7 -32.42 7.02 -1.26
N PRO A 8 -31.87 5.89 -0.83
CA PRO A 8 -32.55 4.99 0.07
C PRO A 8 -32.85 5.70 1.41
N PRO A 9 -33.87 5.25 2.17
CA PRO A 9 -34.27 5.88 3.42
C PRO A 9 -33.15 5.89 4.46
N GLU A 10 -33.19 6.85 5.38
CA GLU A 10 -32.30 6.88 6.55
C GLU A 10 -32.30 5.51 7.24
N GLY A 11 -31.10 4.94 7.46
CA GLY A 11 -30.92 3.59 8.02
C GLY A 11 -30.76 2.48 6.98
N ALA A 12 -30.73 2.79 5.69
CA ALA A 12 -30.41 1.80 4.65
C ALA A 12 -28.98 1.28 4.83
N GLY A 13 -28.80 -0.04 4.72
CA GLY A 13 -27.47 -0.66 4.82
C GLY A 13 -26.51 -0.22 3.70
N LEU A 14 -25.23 -0.39 3.93
CA LEU A 14 -24.14 0.00 3.01
C LEU A 14 -24.37 -0.47 1.57
N LYS A 15 -24.88 -1.70 1.41
CA LYS A 15 -25.16 -2.29 0.09
C LYS A 15 -26.25 -1.52 -0.66
N ALA A 16 -27.35 -1.21 0.00
CA ALA A 16 -28.45 -0.46 -0.62
C ALA A 16 -28.02 0.97 -1.02
N LEU A 17 -27.21 1.63 -0.17
CA LEU A 17 -26.63 2.94 -0.47
C LEU A 17 -25.72 2.89 -1.71
N ALA A 18 -24.82 1.90 -1.77
CA ALA A 18 -23.92 1.73 -2.90
C ALA A 18 -24.68 1.40 -4.19
N GLU A 19 -25.65 0.49 -4.15
CA GLU A 19 -26.47 0.09 -5.30
C GLU A 19 -27.29 1.28 -5.87
N ALA A 20 -27.92 2.08 -5.00
CA ALA A 20 -28.67 3.25 -5.43
C ALA A 20 -27.78 4.28 -6.14
N ARG A 21 -26.58 4.53 -5.62
CA ARG A 21 -25.61 5.44 -6.26
C ARG A 21 -25.07 4.88 -7.58
N CYS A 22 -24.76 3.60 -7.63
CA CYS A 22 -24.27 2.94 -8.85
C CYS A 22 -25.30 2.88 -9.96
N ALA A 23 -26.60 2.76 -9.61
CA ALA A 23 -27.69 2.76 -10.59
C ALA A 23 -27.74 4.04 -11.43
N MET A 24 -27.31 5.17 -10.89
CA MET A 24 -27.21 6.45 -11.60
C MET A 24 -26.01 6.53 -12.55
N HIS A 25 -25.05 5.61 -12.44
CA HIS A 25 -23.80 5.59 -13.22
C HIS A 25 -23.50 4.18 -13.77
N PRO A 26 -24.32 3.64 -14.68
CA PRO A 26 -24.19 2.27 -15.17
C PRO A 26 -22.80 1.99 -15.76
N GLY A 27 -22.17 0.89 -15.31
CA GLY A 27 -20.85 0.44 -15.80
C GLY A 27 -19.67 1.22 -15.22
N LEU A 28 -19.89 2.27 -14.45
CA LEU A 28 -18.84 3.03 -13.78
C LEU A 28 -18.73 2.64 -12.30
N SER A 29 -17.55 2.79 -11.76
CA SER A 29 -17.27 2.65 -10.33
C SER A 29 -17.08 4.02 -9.70
N GLY A 30 -17.65 4.24 -8.51
CA GLY A 30 -17.43 5.44 -7.72
C GLY A 30 -16.12 5.29 -6.94
N ILE A 31 -15.20 6.21 -7.14
CA ILE A 31 -13.83 6.17 -6.59
C ILE A 31 -13.60 7.36 -5.68
N TYR A 32 -13.11 7.11 -4.47
CA TYR A 32 -12.68 8.13 -3.53
C TYR A 32 -11.24 7.88 -3.09
N PRO A 33 -10.29 8.79 -3.37
CA PRO A 33 -8.88 8.64 -2.96
C PRO A 33 -8.71 8.96 -1.48
N LEU A 34 -8.01 8.10 -0.76
CA LEU A 34 -7.66 8.23 0.65
C LEU A 34 -6.16 8.57 0.78
N ASN A 35 -5.85 9.85 0.70
CA ASN A 35 -4.49 10.36 0.82
C ASN A 35 -4.04 10.47 2.29
N ASP A 36 -4.95 10.85 3.18
CA ASP A 36 -4.69 11.01 4.61
C ASP A 36 -4.71 9.66 5.33
N GLY A 37 -3.80 9.47 6.29
CA GLY A 37 -3.70 8.22 7.05
C GLY A 37 -4.88 8.02 7.99
N LEU A 38 -5.35 9.10 8.64
CA LEU A 38 -6.48 9.06 9.55
C LEU A 38 -7.78 8.72 8.81
N ASP A 39 -8.01 9.34 7.65
CA ASP A 39 -9.17 9.03 6.80
C ASP A 39 -9.11 7.58 6.30
N ALA A 40 -7.92 7.09 5.96
CA ALA A 40 -7.72 5.70 5.54
C ALA A 40 -8.01 4.69 6.67
N PHE A 41 -7.68 5.02 7.92
CA PHE A 41 -8.07 4.22 9.08
C PHE A 41 -9.58 4.31 9.34
N ALA A 42 -10.11 5.54 9.37
CA ALA A 42 -11.53 5.80 9.58
C ALA A 42 -12.41 5.03 8.60
N ALA A 43 -12.01 5.02 7.32
CA ALA A 43 -12.71 4.26 6.28
C ALA A 43 -12.78 2.77 6.62
N ARG A 44 -11.68 2.16 7.09
CA ARG A 44 -11.64 0.75 7.49
C ARG A 44 -12.54 0.49 8.70
N TYR A 45 -12.37 1.27 9.74
CA TYR A 45 -13.09 1.12 11.00
C TYR A 45 -14.60 1.26 10.80
N LEU A 46 -15.03 2.31 10.08
CA LEU A 46 -16.45 2.56 9.80
C LEU A 46 -17.08 1.49 8.92
N LEU A 47 -16.40 1.09 7.84
CA LEU A 47 -16.90 0.04 6.95
C LEU A 47 -17.15 -1.26 7.71
N MET A 48 -16.22 -1.64 8.61
CA MET A 48 -16.40 -2.81 9.48
C MET A 48 -17.61 -2.63 10.42
N GLY A 49 -17.80 -1.41 10.97
CA GLY A 49 -18.97 -1.06 11.79
C GLY A 49 -20.30 -1.10 11.03
N MET A 50 -20.29 -0.72 9.75
CA MET A 50 -21.49 -0.69 8.89
C MET A 50 -21.81 -2.06 8.26
N ALA A 51 -20.92 -3.03 8.32
CA ALA A 51 -21.11 -4.36 7.75
C ALA A 51 -22.35 -5.07 8.30
N GLN A 52 -23.14 -5.66 7.42
CA GLN A 52 -24.36 -6.41 7.75
C GLN A 52 -24.26 -7.90 7.38
N HIS A 53 -23.44 -8.28 6.38
CA HIS A 53 -23.40 -9.63 5.85
C HIS A 53 -22.01 -10.24 5.84
N SER A 54 -21.01 -9.55 5.27
CA SER A 54 -19.68 -10.12 5.06
C SER A 54 -18.57 -9.08 5.08
N ILE A 55 -17.40 -9.52 5.56
CA ILE A 55 -16.15 -8.75 5.48
C ILE A 55 -15.06 -9.68 4.96
N ASP A 56 -14.41 -9.30 3.86
CA ASP A 56 -13.25 -9.96 3.29
C ASP A 56 -12.02 -9.08 3.44
N VAL A 57 -11.01 -9.57 4.13
CA VAL A 57 -9.80 -8.82 4.47
C VAL A 57 -8.57 -9.57 4.07
N GLN A 58 -7.66 -8.93 3.30
CA GLN A 58 -6.33 -9.47 3.04
C GLN A 58 -5.26 -8.41 3.20
N TYR A 59 -4.18 -8.73 3.96
CA TYR A 59 -3.05 -7.84 4.19
C TYR A 59 -1.72 -8.58 4.22
N TYR A 60 -0.66 -7.85 3.83
CA TYR A 60 0.72 -8.31 3.94
C TYR A 60 1.27 -8.11 5.34
N ILE A 61 1.05 -6.92 5.93
CA ILE A 61 1.44 -6.59 7.31
C ILE A 61 0.19 -6.26 8.12
N TRP A 62 0.13 -6.79 9.33
CA TRP A 62 -0.82 -6.38 10.37
C TRP A 62 -0.06 -6.36 11.69
N HIS A 63 0.17 -5.18 12.24
CA HIS A 63 0.92 -5.01 13.48
C HIS A 63 0.03 -5.20 14.71
N ASN A 64 0.66 -5.61 15.81
CA ASN A 64 0.00 -5.72 17.11
C ASN A 64 0.16 -4.40 17.89
N ASP A 65 -0.17 -3.29 17.24
CA ASP A 65 -0.13 -1.92 17.76
C ASP A 65 -1.55 -1.38 17.95
N LEU A 66 -1.70 -0.08 18.21
CA LEU A 66 -3.00 0.53 18.50
C LEU A 66 -3.98 0.36 17.32
N SER A 67 -3.56 0.74 16.12
CA SER A 67 -4.43 0.65 14.93
C SER A 67 -4.79 -0.79 14.60
N GLY A 68 -3.82 -1.71 14.69
CA GLY A 68 -4.05 -3.12 14.43
C GLY A 68 -5.03 -3.76 15.41
N ARG A 69 -4.92 -3.44 16.69
CA ARG A 69 -5.84 -3.94 17.73
C ARG A 69 -7.24 -3.34 17.60
N LEU A 70 -7.36 -2.04 17.30
CA LEU A 70 -8.66 -1.42 17.04
C LEU A 70 -9.40 -2.09 15.88
N LEU A 71 -8.69 -2.40 14.79
CA LEU A 71 -9.29 -3.07 13.65
C LEU A 71 -9.59 -4.56 13.91
N PHE A 72 -8.78 -5.29 14.71
CA PHE A 72 -9.13 -6.64 15.15
C PHE A 72 -10.39 -6.62 16.03
N SER A 73 -10.51 -5.65 16.95
CA SER A 73 -11.73 -5.48 17.76
C SER A 73 -12.94 -5.20 16.89
N ALA A 74 -12.82 -4.33 15.88
CA ALA A 74 -13.90 -4.03 14.94
C ALA A 74 -14.35 -5.26 14.11
N LEU A 75 -13.42 -6.15 13.73
CA LEU A 75 -13.77 -7.43 13.10
C LEU A 75 -14.53 -8.36 14.04
N LEU A 76 -14.12 -8.44 15.32
CA LEU A 76 -14.80 -9.23 16.32
C LEU A 76 -16.21 -8.68 16.59
N ASP A 77 -16.35 -7.35 16.77
CA ASP A 77 -17.63 -6.70 16.97
C ASP A 77 -18.59 -6.93 15.78
N ALA A 78 -18.08 -6.91 14.54
CA ALA A 78 -18.87 -7.24 13.37
C ALA A 78 -19.32 -8.72 13.38
N ALA A 79 -18.46 -9.63 13.76
CA ALA A 79 -18.77 -11.04 13.85
C ALA A 79 -19.80 -11.35 14.98
N GLU A 80 -19.72 -10.64 16.10
CA GLU A 80 -20.72 -10.71 17.20
C GLU A 80 -22.10 -10.23 16.73
N ARG A 81 -22.16 -9.28 15.77
CA ARG A 81 -23.43 -8.89 15.11
C ARG A 81 -23.92 -9.90 14.07
N GLY A 82 -23.18 -10.98 13.83
CA GLY A 82 -23.55 -12.04 12.87
C GLY A 82 -22.90 -11.92 11.49
N VAL A 83 -22.04 -10.92 11.26
CA VAL A 83 -21.32 -10.73 10.01
C VAL A 83 -20.29 -11.85 9.78
N LYS A 84 -20.22 -12.38 8.57
CA LYS A 84 -19.21 -13.39 8.20
C LYS A 84 -17.89 -12.73 7.82
N VAL A 85 -16.84 -13.04 8.56
CA VAL A 85 -15.50 -12.45 8.38
C VAL A 85 -14.53 -13.51 7.84
N ARG A 86 -13.83 -13.17 6.74
CA ARG A 86 -12.70 -13.93 6.22
C ARG A 86 -11.44 -13.07 6.30
N LEU A 87 -10.48 -13.49 7.11
CA LEU A 87 -9.21 -12.80 7.30
C LEU A 87 -8.06 -13.61 6.70
N LEU A 88 -7.40 -13.07 5.68
CA LEU A 88 -6.23 -13.65 5.01
C LEU A 88 -5.00 -12.77 5.26
N LEU A 89 -4.02 -13.30 5.98
CA LEU A 89 -2.77 -12.61 6.24
C LEU A 89 -1.58 -13.36 5.62
N ASP A 90 -0.58 -12.60 5.19
CA ASP A 90 0.72 -13.17 4.86
C ASP A 90 1.45 -13.57 6.15
N ASP A 91 1.89 -14.83 6.25
CA ASP A 91 2.45 -15.35 7.50
C ASP A 91 3.81 -14.76 7.89
N ASN A 92 4.51 -14.10 6.96
CA ASN A 92 5.81 -13.49 7.26
C ASN A 92 5.71 -12.39 8.33
N ASN A 93 4.60 -11.70 8.37
CA ASN A 93 4.38 -10.54 9.23
C ASN A 93 3.34 -10.79 10.34
N THR A 94 3.27 -12.03 10.82
CA THR A 94 2.40 -12.44 11.94
C THR A 94 3.15 -12.86 13.21
N PRO A 95 4.47 -12.55 13.43
CA PRO A 95 5.09 -12.84 14.72
C PRO A 95 4.36 -12.12 15.86
N GLY A 96 4.05 -12.86 16.93
CA GLY A 96 3.36 -12.34 18.10
C GLY A 96 1.84 -12.14 17.94
N LEU A 97 1.24 -12.59 16.82
CA LEU A 97 -0.20 -12.54 16.60
C LEU A 97 -0.91 -13.88 16.81
N ASP A 98 -0.20 -14.96 17.10
CA ASP A 98 -0.78 -16.31 17.13
C ASP A 98 -1.98 -16.40 18.07
N ASP A 99 -1.89 -15.86 19.29
CA ASP A 99 -2.98 -15.86 20.27
C ASP A 99 -4.18 -15.02 19.81
N THR A 100 -3.93 -13.84 19.30
CA THR A 100 -4.97 -12.94 18.77
C THR A 100 -5.70 -13.56 17.58
N LEU A 101 -4.96 -14.16 16.64
CA LEU A 101 -5.54 -14.83 15.47
C LEU A 101 -6.31 -16.10 15.88
N ALA A 102 -5.80 -16.83 16.88
CA ALA A 102 -6.47 -17.99 17.43
C ALA A 102 -7.80 -17.64 18.13
N GLU A 103 -7.84 -16.52 18.86
CA GLU A 103 -9.07 -16.01 19.47
C GLU A 103 -10.10 -15.64 18.41
N LEU A 104 -9.69 -14.90 17.38
CA LEU A 104 -10.56 -14.56 16.25
C LEU A 104 -11.11 -15.83 15.56
N ASP A 105 -10.25 -16.80 15.23
CA ASP A 105 -10.64 -18.04 14.50
C ASP A 105 -11.52 -18.98 15.34
N ARG A 106 -11.60 -18.79 16.66
CA ARG A 106 -12.57 -19.50 17.52
C ARG A 106 -13.99 -19.00 17.34
N HIS A 107 -14.17 -17.76 16.94
CA HIS A 107 -15.50 -17.21 16.73
C HIS A 107 -16.19 -17.85 15.51
N PRO A 108 -17.46 -18.34 15.63
CA PRO A 108 -18.10 -19.11 14.55
C PRO A 108 -18.35 -18.34 13.25
N ASN A 109 -18.26 -17.00 13.31
CA ASN A 109 -18.43 -16.14 12.16
C ASN A 109 -17.10 -15.62 11.60
N ILE A 110 -15.95 -15.99 12.16
CA ILE A 110 -14.62 -15.57 11.67
C ILE A 110 -13.85 -16.80 11.19
N ALA A 111 -13.24 -16.70 10.03
CA ALA A 111 -12.30 -17.69 9.53
C ALA A 111 -10.97 -17.00 9.22
N VAL A 112 -9.88 -17.49 9.78
CA VAL A 112 -8.53 -16.97 9.57
C VAL A 112 -7.72 -17.93 8.73
N ARG A 113 -7.04 -17.43 7.70
CA ARG A 113 -6.11 -18.19 6.88
C ARG A 113 -4.78 -17.46 6.71
N LEU A 114 -3.71 -18.22 6.54
CA LEU A 114 -2.36 -17.70 6.35
C LEU A 114 -1.83 -18.06 4.96
N PHE A 115 -1.25 -17.07 4.28
CA PHE A 115 -0.59 -17.27 2.99
C PHE A 115 0.88 -17.64 3.19
N ASN A 116 1.33 -18.71 2.51
CA ASN A 116 2.67 -19.26 2.59
C ASN A 116 3.19 -19.41 4.04
N PRO A 117 2.48 -20.15 4.90
CA PRO A 117 2.83 -20.25 6.30
C PRO A 117 4.19 -20.95 6.52
N PHE A 118 4.86 -20.55 7.60
CA PHE A 118 6.09 -21.19 8.06
C PHE A 118 5.78 -22.54 8.72
N SER A 119 6.53 -23.56 8.35
CA SER A 119 6.44 -24.86 9.02
C SER A 119 7.02 -24.81 10.45
N PHE A 120 7.99 -23.92 10.70
CA PHE A 120 8.62 -23.72 12.00
C PHE A 120 8.35 -22.29 12.48
N ARG A 121 7.22 -22.06 13.13
CA ARG A 121 6.79 -20.69 13.52
C ARG A 121 7.65 -20.08 14.62
N THR A 122 8.09 -20.87 15.60
CA THR A 122 8.97 -20.44 16.69
C THR A 122 10.40 -20.12 16.20
N LEU A 123 10.89 -20.81 15.17
CA LEU A 123 12.23 -20.65 14.62
C LEU A 123 12.15 -20.39 13.11
N ARG A 124 11.50 -19.31 12.71
CA ARG A 124 11.23 -18.96 11.28
C ARG A 124 12.51 -18.92 10.43
N ALA A 125 13.67 -18.59 11.04
CA ALA A 125 14.96 -18.62 10.36
C ALA A 125 15.31 -20.00 9.79
N LEU A 126 14.95 -21.09 10.49
CA LEU A 126 15.16 -22.46 10.00
C LEU A 126 14.27 -22.75 8.78
N GLY A 127 13.08 -22.19 8.73
CA GLY A 127 12.20 -22.30 7.55
C GLY A 127 12.87 -21.73 6.30
N TYR A 128 13.54 -20.57 6.40
CA TYR A 128 14.28 -20.00 5.28
C TYR A 128 15.46 -20.86 4.82
N LEU A 129 16.10 -21.63 5.71
CA LEU A 129 17.17 -22.53 5.32
C LEU A 129 16.66 -23.76 4.55
N THR A 130 15.46 -24.23 4.86
CA THR A 130 14.89 -25.45 4.28
C THR A 130 13.96 -25.23 3.10
N ASP A 131 13.27 -24.05 3.01
CA ASP A 131 12.25 -23.75 2.01
C ASP A 131 12.30 -22.30 1.53
N PHE A 132 13.52 -21.80 1.30
CA PHE A 132 13.75 -20.41 0.88
C PHE A 132 12.94 -20.03 -0.37
N ALA A 133 12.88 -20.89 -1.36
CA ALA A 133 12.23 -20.61 -2.64
C ALA A 133 10.72 -20.29 -2.49
N ARG A 134 10.02 -20.94 -1.58
CA ARG A 134 8.61 -20.68 -1.27
C ARG A 134 8.46 -19.51 -0.30
N LEU A 135 9.22 -19.54 0.80
CA LEU A 135 9.11 -18.52 1.86
C LEU A 135 9.58 -17.13 1.43
N ASN A 136 10.40 -17.03 0.39
CA ASN A 136 10.79 -15.75 -0.21
C ASN A 136 9.69 -15.14 -1.11
N ARG A 137 8.58 -15.86 -1.36
CA ARG A 137 7.42 -15.38 -2.13
C ARG A 137 6.26 -15.07 -1.18
N ARG A 138 5.84 -13.80 -1.16
CA ARG A 138 4.88 -13.30 -0.19
C ARG A 138 3.64 -12.75 -0.88
N MET A 139 2.53 -12.68 -0.15
CA MET A 139 1.32 -12.00 -0.59
C MET A 139 1.40 -10.53 -0.18
N HIS A 140 1.67 -9.67 -1.16
CA HIS A 140 1.75 -8.23 -0.90
C HIS A 140 0.43 -7.49 -1.17
N ASN A 141 -0.66 -8.24 -1.39
CA ASN A 141 -2.02 -7.73 -1.60
C ASN A 141 -2.57 -7.02 -0.36
N LYS A 142 -3.38 -5.99 -0.58
CA LYS A 142 -4.07 -5.24 0.47
C LYS A 142 -5.46 -4.87 -0.01
N SER A 143 -6.48 -5.46 0.61
CA SER A 143 -7.87 -5.09 0.38
C SER A 143 -8.76 -5.37 1.58
N LEU A 144 -9.82 -4.60 1.70
CA LEU A 144 -10.95 -4.78 2.61
C LEU A 144 -12.21 -4.62 1.79
N THR A 145 -13.06 -5.64 1.72
CA THR A 145 -14.36 -5.57 1.03
C THR A 145 -15.48 -5.86 2.00
N VAL A 146 -16.50 -5.03 2.01
CA VAL A 146 -17.66 -5.14 2.91
C VAL A 146 -18.93 -5.33 2.11
N ASP A 147 -19.70 -6.36 2.48
CA ASP A 147 -21.01 -6.73 1.92
C ASP A 147 -21.05 -6.89 0.38
N GLY A 148 -19.88 -7.09 -0.26
CA GLY A 148 -19.75 -7.05 -1.72
C GLY A 148 -20.15 -5.71 -2.36
N ALA A 149 -20.21 -4.66 -1.58
CA ALA A 149 -20.73 -3.34 -1.94
C ALA A 149 -19.68 -2.26 -2.07
N VAL A 150 -18.72 -2.26 -1.14
CA VAL A 150 -17.62 -1.29 -1.07
C VAL A 150 -16.31 -2.02 -0.80
N THR A 151 -15.24 -1.56 -1.45
CA THR A 151 -13.89 -2.10 -1.24
C THR A 151 -12.87 -1.00 -1.03
N LEU A 152 -11.86 -1.28 -0.22
CA LEU A 152 -10.64 -0.49 -0.06
C LEU A 152 -9.48 -1.26 -0.68
N VAL A 153 -8.73 -0.62 -1.57
CA VAL A 153 -7.53 -1.17 -2.21
C VAL A 153 -6.44 -0.10 -2.23
N GLY A 154 -5.20 -0.47 -1.96
CA GLY A 154 -4.11 0.51 -2.01
C GLY A 154 -2.76 0.01 -1.54
N GLY A 155 -1.93 0.93 -1.08
CA GLY A 155 -0.57 0.66 -0.64
C GLY A 155 -0.44 0.38 0.85
N ARG A 156 -1.37 0.90 1.69
CA ARG A 156 -1.25 0.81 3.15
C ARG A 156 -1.47 -0.59 3.68
N ASN A 157 -0.58 -1.01 4.58
CA ASN A 157 -0.83 -2.12 5.49
C ASN A 157 -1.62 -1.66 6.72
N VAL A 158 -1.67 -2.50 7.76
CA VAL A 158 -2.25 -2.16 9.05
C VAL A 158 -1.13 -2.00 10.08
N GLY A 159 -0.99 -0.79 10.60
CA GLY A 159 0.01 -0.38 11.58
C GLY A 159 -0.02 1.13 11.80
N ASP A 160 0.45 1.56 12.97
CA ASP A 160 0.39 2.96 13.41
C ASP A 160 1.12 3.91 12.45
N GLU A 161 2.22 3.46 11.85
CA GLU A 161 3.01 4.20 10.86
C GLU A 161 2.25 4.47 9.55
N TYR A 162 1.21 3.68 9.23
CA TYR A 162 0.38 3.87 8.03
C TYR A 162 -0.78 4.84 8.26
N PHE A 163 -1.18 5.05 9.53
CA PHE A 163 -2.38 5.81 9.88
C PHE A 163 -2.12 7.03 10.73
N GLY A 164 -0.91 7.20 11.28
CA GLY A 164 -0.56 8.31 12.16
C GLY A 164 -1.26 8.23 13.52
N THR A 165 -1.43 7.03 14.04
CA THR A 165 -2.07 6.78 15.34
C THR A 165 -1.10 6.83 16.52
N GLY A 166 0.18 6.59 16.27
CA GLY A 166 1.24 6.59 17.28
C GLY A 166 2.20 7.78 17.12
N ASP A 167 3.30 7.69 17.86
CA ASP A 167 4.42 8.65 17.75
C ASP A 167 5.37 8.33 16.58
N GLU A 168 5.08 7.25 15.85
CA GLU A 168 5.86 6.83 14.69
C GLU A 168 5.66 7.78 13.50
N PRO A 169 6.69 7.97 12.67
CA PRO A 169 6.60 8.81 11.49
C PRO A 169 5.60 8.24 10.48
N LEU A 170 4.65 9.08 10.04
CA LEU A 170 3.61 8.72 9.09
C LEU A 170 4.15 8.44 7.69
N PHE A 171 3.80 7.30 7.10
CA PHE A 171 4.08 7.01 5.70
C PHE A 171 3.18 7.81 4.74
N THR A 172 3.79 8.37 3.70
CA THR A 172 3.05 8.96 2.58
C THR A 172 2.59 7.83 1.65
N ASP A 173 1.28 7.57 1.63
CA ASP A 173 0.70 6.47 0.85
C ASP A 173 -0.66 6.86 0.25
N LEU A 174 -1.20 6.01 -0.63
CA LEU A 174 -2.48 6.22 -1.29
C LEU A 174 -3.29 4.92 -1.34
N ASP A 175 -4.50 4.99 -0.80
CA ASP A 175 -5.54 3.99 -0.99
C ASP A 175 -6.73 4.59 -1.75
N VAL A 176 -7.63 3.74 -2.20
CA VAL A 176 -8.93 4.15 -2.74
C VAL A 176 -10.04 3.35 -2.10
N LEU A 177 -11.13 4.05 -1.78
CA LEU A 177 -12.43 3.45 -1.54
C LEU A 177 -13.14 3.38 -2.88
N ALA A 178 -13.71 2.22 -3.20
CA ALA A 178 -14.42 2.01 -4.45
C ALA A 178 -15.77 1.32 -4.21
N MET A 179 -16.79 1.70 -5.01
CA MET A 179 -18.10 1.05 -5.10
C MET A 179 -18.45 0.77 -6.57
N GLY A 180 -19.35 -0.17 -6.81
CA GLY A 180 -19.81 -0.52 -8.16
C GLY A 180 -19.07 -1.72 -8.78
N PRO A 181 -18.98 -1.83 -10.11
CA PRO A 181 -18.52 -3.05 -10.78
C PRO A 181 -17.17 -3.58 -10.36
N VAL A 182 -16.22 -2.71 -10.03
CA VAL A 182 -14.85 -3.11 -9.63
C VAL A 182 -14.83 -3.89 -8.31
N VAL A 183 -15.84 -3.71 -7.43
CA VAL A 183 -15.93 -4.45 -6.17
C VAL A 183 -16.08 -5.94 -6.42
N GLN A 184 -16.86 -6.33 -7.42
CA GLN A 184 -17.05 -7.73 -7.81
C GLN A 184 -15.74 -8.37 -8.32
N GLU A 185 -14.91 -7.59 -9.02
CA GLU A 185 -13.59 -8.05 -9.45
C GLU A 185 -12.67 -8.31 -8.25
N VAL A 186 -12.69 -7.43 -7.23
CA VAL A 186 -11.90 -7.57 -5.99
C VAL A 186 -12.39 -8.76 -5.16
N GLU A 187 -13.70 -8.93 -5.01
CA GLU A 187 -14.31 -10.06 -4.28
C GLU A 187 -13.98 -11.41 -4.93
N ALA A 188 -14.10 -11.49 -6.26
CA ALA A 188 -13.74 -12.69 -7.02
C ALA A 188 -12.24 -13.02 -6.89
N ASP A 189 -11.38 -12.00 -6.88
CA ASP A 189 -9.94 -12.16 -6.68
C ASP A 189 -9.63 -12.65 -5.25
N PHE A 190 -10.25 -12.05 -4.24
CA PHE A 190 -10.11 -12.51 -2.85
C PHE A 190 -10.52 -13.99 -2.72
N ALA A 191 -11.64 -14.39 -3.31
CA ALA A 191 -12.10 -15.78 -3.29
C ALA A 191 -11.10 -16.74 -3.97
N ARG A 192 -10.44 -16.28 -5.05
CA ARG A 192 -9.37 -17.04 -5.74
C ARG A 192 -8.14 -17.21 -4.84
N TYR A 193 -7.74 -16.17 -4.09
CA TYR A 193 -6.66 -16.27 -3.10
C TYR A 193 -7.04 -17.16 -1.93
N TRP A 194 -8.25 -16.99 -1.40
CA TRP A 194 -8.78 -17.77 -0.29
C TRP A 194 -8.76 -19.28 -0.53
N GLN A 195 -9.03 -19.70 -1.77
CA GLN A 195 -9.06 -21.11 -2.19
C GLN A 195 -7.69 -21.61 -2.67
N SER A 196 -6.66 -20.77 -2.71
CA SER A 196 -5.35 -21.13 -3.25
C SER A 196 -4.64 -22.19 -2.39
N LYS A 197 -3.85 -23.04 -3.06
CA LYS A 197 -2.94 -24.00 -2.39
C LYS A 197 -1.79 -23.32 -1.63
N ALA A 198 -1.58 -22.02 -1.82
CA ALA A 198 -0.63 -21.23 -1.03
C ALA A 198 -1.18 -20.81 0.33
N VAL A 199 -2.46 -21.08 0.59
CA VAL A 199 -3.19 -20.63 1.77
C VAL A 199 -3.56 -21.82 2.63
N SER A 200 -3.34 -21.71 3.95
CA SER A 200 -3.69 -22.73 4.94
C SER A 200 -4.62 -22.16 6.00
N PRO A 201 -5.62 -22.92 6.47
CA PRO A 201 -6.40 -22.54 7.65
C PRO A 201 -5.48 -22.32 8.86
N LEU A 202 -5.77 -21.34 9.71
CA LEU A 202 -4.96 -21.04 10.90
C LEU A 202 -4.75 -22.29 11.77
N ARG A 203 -5.82 -23.04 12.04
CA ARG A 203 -5.82 -24.26 12.89
C ARG A 203 -4.91 -25.37 12.39
N SER A 204 -4.51 -25.34 11.13
CA SER A 204 -3.54 -26.32 10.58
C SER A 204 -2.08 -25.88 10.78
N VAL A 205 -1.85 -24.68 11.27
CA VAL A 205 -0.53 -24.03 11.34
C VAL A 205 -0.19 -23.58 12.76
N VAL A 206 -1.21 -23.12 13.51
CA VAL A 206 -1.10 -22.62 14.88
C VAL A 206 -1.84 -23.58 15.81
N ASP A 207 -1.18 -23.96 16.90
CA ASP A 207 -1.82 -24.76 17.96
C ASP A 207 -2.72 -23.83 18.78
N VAL A 208 -4.03 -24.00 18.59
CA VAL A 208 -5.05 -23.16 19.23
C VAL A 208 -5.36 -23.72 20.61
N THR A 209 -4.51 -23.44 21.60
CA THR A 209 -4.81 -23.82 22.99
C THR A 209 -5.85 -22.89 23.60
N GLU A 210 -6.64 -23.39 24.57
CA GLU A 210 -7.79 -22.71 25.16
C GLU A 210 -7.44 -21.48 26.04
N THR A 211 -6.18 -21.12 26.17
CA THR A 211 -5.69 -20.22 27.23
C THR A 211 -5.62 -18.73 26.88
N ALA A 212 -5.76 -18.34 25.63
CA ALA A 212 -5.72 -16.93 25.26
C ALA A 212 -7.14 -16.34 25.20
N GLN A 213 -7.69 -15.94 26.33
CA GLN A 213 -8.87 -15.07 26.40
C GLN A 213 -8.41 -13.61 26.46
N GLU A 214 -9.07 -12.73 25.67
CA GLU A 214 -8.87 -11.27 25.65
C GLU A 214 -7.63 -10.72 24.94
N ALA A 215 -7.01 -11.47 24.02
CA ALA A 215 -5.91 -10.96 23.21
C ALA A 215 -6.36 -9.95 22.13
N VAL A 216 -7.62 -10.04 21.67
CA VAL A 216 -8.18 -9.19 20.60
C VAL A 216 -8.62 -7.84 21.13
N ARG A 217 -9.30 -7.81 22.28
CA ARG A 217 -9.81 -6.56 22.82
C ARG A 217 -8.70 -5.69 23.38
N LEU A 218 -8.86 -4.38 23.24
CA LEU A 218 -7.93 -3.44 23.83
C LEU A 218 -7.94 -3.60 25.36
N PRO A 219 -6.76 -3.69 26.00
CA PRO A 219 -6.65 -3.64 27.44
C PRO A 219 -7.34 -2.38 28.00
N SER A 220 -7.98 -2.47 29.15
CA SER A 220 -8.69 -1.35 29.77
C SER A 220 -7.82 -0.12 29.98
N GLU A 221 -6.54 -0.32 30.28
CA GLU A 221 -5.53 0.72 30.41
C GLU A 221 -5.33 1.50 29.09
N TRP A 222 -5.35 0.80 27.96
CA TRP A 222 -5.23 1.42 26.63
C TRP A 222 -6.51 2.18 26.25
N GLN A 223 -7.70 1.61 26.56
CA GLN A 223 -8.98 2.28 26.28
C GLN A 223 -9.06 3.65 26.98
N GLN A 224 -8.48 3.77 28.17
CA GLN A 224 -8.46 5.01 28.96
C GLN A 224 -7.26 5.92 28.63
N SER A 225 -6.33 5.48 27.78
CA SER A 225 -5.17 6.28 27.42
C SER A 225 -5.57 7.54 26.65
N GLU A 226 -4.90 8.66 26.96
CA GLU A 226 -5.14 9.93 26.27
C GLU A 226 -4.91 9.84 24.76
N ALA A 227 -3.98 8.99 24.33
CA ALA A 227 -3.69 8.76 22.92
C ALA A 227 -4.88 8.11 22.18
N VAL A 228 -5.49 7.06 22.76
CA VAL A 228 -6.67 6.41 22.21
C VAL A 228 -7.85 7.36 22.19
N GLN A 229 -8.11 8.07 23.29
CA GLN A 229 -9.22 9.02 23.35
C GLN A 229 -9.09 10.16 22.35
N ARG A 230 -7.90 10.74 22.21
CA ARG A 230 -7.62 11.76 21.18
C ARG A 230 -7.81 11.20 19.77
N TYR A 231 -7.42 9.97 19.54
CA TYR A 231 -7.55 9.34 18.25
C TYR A 231 -9.03 9.08 17.89
N LEU A 232 -9.80 8.49 18.79
CA LEU A 232 -11.24 8.27 18.60
C LEU A 232 -12.00 9.60 18.41
N ALA A 233 -11.69 10.63 19.19
CA ALA A 233 -12.28 11.95 19.00
C ALA A 233 -11.96 12.55 17.62
N ARG A 234 -10.74 12.35 17.11
CA ARG A 234 -10.39 12.78 15.72
C ARG A 234 -11.18 12.01 14.66
N LEU A 235 -11.42 10.70 14.89
CA LEU A 235 -12.26 9.90 13.99
C LEU A 235 -13.69 10.43 13.93
N GLU A 236 -14.30 10.71 15.07
CA GLU A 236 -15.68 11.22 15.14
C GLU A 236 -15.85 12.58 14.45
N HIS A 237 -14.80 13.39 14.42
CA HIS A 237 -14.80 14.71 13.78
C HIS A 237 -14.26 14.72 12.34
N ALA A 238 -13.82 13.59 11.81
CA ALA A 238 -13.35 13.51 10.43
C ALA A 238 -14.51 13.77 9.46
N GLY A 239 -14.35 14.76 8.60
CA GLY A 239 -15.37 15.14 7.61
C GLY A 239 -15.77 13.98 6.70
N PHE A 240 -14.80 13.14 6.34
CA PHE A 240 -15.00 11.89 5.60
C PHE A 240 -16.02 10.96 6.26
N VAL A 241 -15.90 10.76 7.59
CA VAL A 241 -16.80 9.91 8.39
C VAL A 241 -18.25 10.35 8.25
N ASN A 242 -18.49 11.65 8.47
CA ASN A 242 -19.83 12.23 8.42
C ASN A 242 -20.42 12.13 6.99
N GLN A 243 -19.64 12.47 5.97
CA GLN A 243 -20.07 12.38 4.59
C GLN A 243 -20.39 10.93 4.17
N MET A 244 -19.60 9.97 4.63
CA MET A 244 -19.84 8.56 4.34
C MET A 244 -21.11 8.05 5.03
N ALA A 245 -21.28 8.33 6.31
CA ALA A 245 -22.45 7.94 7.09
C ALA A 245 -23.76 8.53 6.52
N GLN A 246 -23.70 9.77 6.01
CA GLN A 246 -24.83 10.45 5.39
C GLN A 246 -25.05 10.10 3.92
N GLY A 247 -24.16 9.29 3.30
CA GLY A 247 -24.20 8.97 1.87
C GLY A 247 -23.88 10.16 0.95
N THR A 248 -23.34 11.24 1.49
CA THR A 248 -23.01 12.49 0.76
C THR A 248 -21.58 12.55 0.26
N LEU A 249 -20.78 11.50 0.48
CA LEU A 249 -19.38 11.43 0.04
C LEU A 249 -19.29 11.61 -1.47
N GLU A 250 -18.66 12.68 -1.92
CA GLU A 250 -18.41 12.91 -3.34
C GLU A 250 -17.37 11.95 -3.90
N VAL A 251 -17.77 11.14 -4.88
CA VAL A 251 -16.89 10.18 -5.55
C VAL A 251 -16.70 10.54 -7.02
N THR A 252 -15.55 10.21 -7.56
CA THR A 252 -15.29 10.28 -9.00
C THR A 252 -15.82 9.02 -9.67
N TRP A 253 -16.80 9.16 -10.58
CA TRP A 253 -17.31 8.04 -11.37
C TRP A 253 -16.43 7.79 -12.58
N ALA A 254 -15.85 6.59 -12.64
CA ALA A 254 -14.87 6.24 -13.66
C ALA A 254 -14.92 4.74 -14.00
N ALA A 255 -14.46 4.38 -15.20
CA ALA A 255 -14.16 2.99 -15.52
C ALA A 255 -12.97 2.55 -14.67
N ALA A 256 -13.13 1.47 -13.92
CA ALA A 256 -12.10 0.91 -13.06
C ALA A 256 -11.99 -0.60 -13.26
N ARG A 257 -10.78 -1.13 -13.22
CA ARG A 257 -10.49 -2.55 -13.38
C ARG A 257 -9.47 -3.00 -12.33
N LEU A 258 -9.65 -4.19 -11.80
CA LEU A 258 -8.65 -4.81 -10.94
C LEU A 258 -7.53 -5.46 -11.78
N LEU A 259 -6.31 -5.16 -11.43
CA LEU A 259 -5.14 -5.95 -11.81
C LEU A 259 -4.61 -6.68 -10.57
N SER A 260 -4.46 -7.98 -10.65
CA SER A 260 -3.92 -8.81 -9.58
C SER A 260 -3.12 -9.98 -10.15
N ASP A 261 -2.08 -10.37 -9.46
CA ASP A 261 -1.30 -11.56 -9.79
C ASP A 261 -2.10 -12.86 -9.55
N ASP A 262 -1.70 -13.92 -10.20
CA ASP A 262 -2.18 -15.26 -9.89
C ASP A 262 -1.59 -15.72 -8.55
N PRO A 263 -2.39 -16.19 -7.57
CA PRO A 263 -1.89 -16.67 -6.28
C PRO A 263 -0.86 -17.80 -6.40
N ARG A 264 -0.81 -18.54 -7.54
CA ARG A 264 0.24 -19.50 -7.85
C ARG A 264 1.65 -18.88 -7.98
N LYS A 265 1.75 -17.56 -8.12
CA LYS A 265 3.02 -16.82 -8.07
C LYS A 265 3.71 -17.03 -6.72
N GLY A 266 2.95 -17.03 -5.62
CA GLY A 266 3.44 -17.37 -4.28
C GLY A 266 4.03 -18.78 -4.15
N LEU A 267 3.67 -19.69 -5.07
CA LEU A 267 4.24 -21.03 -5.17
C LEU A 267 5.33 -21.16 -6.26
N GLY A 268 5.67 -20.07 -6.96
CA GLY A 268 6.57 -20.09 -8.12
C GLY A 268 6.00 -20.82 -9.34
N LYS A 269 4.67 -20.99 -9.43
CA LYS A 269 3.97 -21.75 -10.47
C LYS A 269 3.10 -20.89 -11.41
N ALA A 270 3.15 -19.56 -11.30
CA ALA A 270 2.43 -18.69 -12.20
C ALA A 270 3.08 -18.66 -13.58
N ARG A 271 2.27 -18.55 -14.63
CA ARG A 271 2.77 -18.34 -16.01
C ARG A 271 3.24 -16.90 -16.16
N ARG A 272 4.32 -16.64 -16.92
CA ARG A 272 4.85 -15.28 -17.12
C ARG A 272 3.80 -14.30 -17.64
N GLY A 273 2.94 -14.68 -18.58
CA GLY A 273 1.87 -13.84 -19.10
C GLY A 273 0.77 -13.48 -18.09
N SER A 274 0.66 -14.20 -16.96
CA SER A 274 -0.30 -13.87 -15.90
C SER A 274 0.27 -12.99 -14.79
N LEU A 275 1.53 -12.55 -14.92
CA LEU A 275 2.15 -11.65 -13.96
C LEU A 275 1.64 -10.21 -14.16
N LEU A 276 1.50 -9.48 -13.06
CA LEU A 276 0.93 -8.14 -13.05
C LEU A 276 1.61 -7.17 -14.05
N PRO A 277 2.96 -7.12 -14.22
CA PRO A 277 3.57 -6.21 -15.18
C PRO A 277 3.12 -6.43 -16.64
N GLN A 278 2.88 -7.69 -17.05
CA GLN A 278 2.38 -8.00 -18.39
C GLN A 278 0.93 -7.55 -18.56
N ARG A 279 0.10 -7.85 -17.56
CA ARG A 279 -1.31 -7.41 -17.53
C ARG A 279 -1.45 -5.88 -17.47
N MET A 280 -0.54 -5.20 -16.79
CA MET A 280 -0.50 -3.73 -16.78
C MET A 280 -0.32 -3.16 -18.18
N LEU A 281 0.60 -3.70 -18.97
CA LEU A 281 0.81 -3.27 -20.37
C LEU A 281 -0.42 -3.50 -21.24
N GLU A 282 -1.15 -4.59 -21.02
CA GLU A 282 -2.39 -4.91 -21.76
C GLU A 282 -3.52 -3.94 -21.43
N VAL A 283 -3.71 -3.59 -20.14
CA VAL A 283 -4.85 -2.79 -19.67
C VAL A 283 -4.56 -1.28 -19.74
N ILE A 284 -3.37 -0.86 -19.31
CA ILE A 284 -2.99 0.56 -19.28
C ILE A 284 -2.57 1.02 -20.67
N GLY A 285 -1.93 0.14 -21.44
CA GLY A 285 -1.28 0.48 -22.70
C GLY A 285 0.09 1.11 -22.50
N ALA A 286 0.80 1.36 -23.61
CA ALA A 286 2.09 2.04 -23.57
C ALA A 286 1.89 3.56 -23.46
N PRO A 287 2.56 4.24 -22.51
CA PRO A 287 2.51 5.70 -22.40
C PRO A 287 2.91 6.40 -23.71
N GLN A 288 2.18 7.45 -24.08
CA GLN A 288 2.41 8.21 -25.32
C GLN A 288 2.91 9.65 -25.07
N GLN A 289 2.48 10.27 -23.95
CA GLN A 289 2.78 11.67 -23.64
C GLN A 289 3.51 11.81 -22.30
N GLN A 290 2.98 11.20 -21.23
CA GLN A 290 3.48 11.36 -19.89
C GLN A 290 3.38 10.05 -19.09
N PHE A 291 4.40 9.79 -18.28
CA PHE A 291 4.44 8.65 -17.38
C PHE A 291 5.06 9.08 -16.05
N ASP A 292 4.25 9.12 -14.99
CA ASP A 292 4.73 9.39 -13.64
C ASP A 292 4.77 8.08 -12.86
N ILE A 293 5.89 7.84 -12.19
CA ILE A 293 6.10 6.68 -11.35
C ILE A 293 6.32 7.17 -9.92
N ILE A 294 5.42 6.80 -9.03
CA ILE A 294 5.51 7.02 -7.59
C ILE A 294 5.70 5.64 -6.96
N SER A 295 6.91 5.36 -6.48
CA SER A 295 7.25 4.03 -5.97
C SER A 295 8.18 4.12 -4.77
N ALA A 296 7.73 3.58 -3.64
CA ALA A 296 8.53 3.48 -2.42
C ALA A 296 9.90 2.83 -2.71
N TYR A 297 9.87 1.74 -3.45
CA TYR A 297 11.05 1.02 -3.93
C TYR A 297 11.09 1.08 -5.45
N PHE A 298 12.10 1.75 -5.97
CA PHE A 298 12.31 1.87 -7.42
C PHE A 298 13.63 1.22 -7.82
N VAL A 299 13.54 -0.03 -8.28
CA VAL A 299 14.70 -0.80 -8.78
C VAL A 299 14.41 -1.24 -10.21
N PRO A 300 14.67 -0.37 -11.20
CA PRO A 300 14.15 -0.57 -12.57
C PRO A 300 14.83 -1.72 -13.35
N THR A 301 15.87 -2.31 -12.83
CA THR A 301 16.70 -3.30 -13.53
C THR A 301 17.24 -2.82 -14.88
N ARG A 302 18.09 -3.61 -15.53
CA ARG A 302 18.59 -3.29 -16.88
C ARG A 302 17.45 -3.26 -17.92
N ALA A 303 16.50 -4.18 -17.80
CA ALA A 303 15.37 -4.29 -18.73
C ALA A 303 14.39 -3.11 -18.57
N GLY A 304 14.00 -2.77 -17.34
CA GLY A 304 13.12 -1.63 -17.06
C GLY A 304 13.74 -0.30 -17.49
N VAL A 305 15.04 -0.10 -17.23
CA VAL A 305 15.75 1.09 -17.75
C VAL A 305 15.68 1.14 -19.28
N ALA A 306 15.91 0.03 -19.99
CA ALA A 306 15.83 0.00 -21.44
C ALA A 306 14.43 0.38 -21.94
N GLN A 307 13.37 -0.07 -21.26
CA GLN A 307 11.98 0.29 -21.59
C GLN A 307 11.73 1.79 -21.35
N LEU A 308 12.12 2.33 -20.20
CA LEU A 308 11.98 3.77 -19.91
C LEU A 308 12.71 4.64 -20.95
N LEU A 309 13.93 4.26 -21.34
CA LEU A 309 14.68 4.96 -22.37
C LEU A 309 14.03 4.85 -23.77
N THR A 310 13.35 3.75 -24.05
CA THR A 310 12.57 3.60 -25.29
C THR A 310 11.38 4.54 -25.31
N LEU A 311 10.61 4.63 -24.21
CA LEU A 311 9.53 5.62 -24.06
C LEU A 311 10.06 7.04 -24.20
N LYS A 312 11.18 7.36 -23.55
CA LYS A 312 11.78 8.68 -23.63
C LYS A 312 12.20 9.07 -25.04
N ARG A 313 12.77 8.15 -25.83
CA ARG A 313 13.09 8.37 -27.26
C ARG A 313 11.85 8.61 -28.12
N ARG A 314 10.69 8.12 -27.71
CA ARG A 314 9.39 8.36 -28.35
C ARG A 314 8.77 9.71 -27.93
N GLY A 315 9.47 10.50 -27.11
CA GLY A 315 9.03 11.82 -26.66
C GLY A 315 8.23 11.83 -25.36
N VAL A 316 8.02 10.67 -24.71
CA VAL A 316 7.26 10.59 -23.46
C VAL A 316 7.99 11.36 -22.33
N LYS A 317 7.27 12.22 -21.64
CA LYS A 317 7.75 12.87 -20.40
C LYS A 317 7.68 11.85 -19.27
N ILE A 318 8.82 11.62 -18.59
CA ILE A 318 8.88 10.64 -17.50
C ILE A 318 9.37 11.34 -16.24
N ALA A 319 8.60 11.20 -15.15
CA ALA A 319 8.94 11.67 -13.81
C ALA A 319 8.88 10.50 -12.82
N ILE A 320 9.85 10.42 -11.92
CA ILE A 320 9.95 9.34 -10.95
C ILE A 320 10.16 9.96 -9.57
N LEU A 321 9.28 9.61 -8.62
CA LEU A 321 9.41 9.92 -7.21
C LEU A 321 9.67 8.61 -6.44
N THR A 322 10.75 8.60 -5.67
CA THR A 322 11.10 7.46 -4.79
C THR A 322 11.72 7.97 -3.49
N ASN A 323 12.02 7.07 -2.56
CA ASN A 323 12.70 7.41 -1.32
C ASN A 323 14.16 7.80 -1.56
N SER A 324 14.62 8.85 -0.88
CA SER A 324 16.05 9.13 -0.74
C SER A 324 16.75 8.05 0.10
N LEU A 325 18.07 8.05 0.13
CA LEU A 325 18.83 7.15 1.00
C LEU A 325 18.50 7.41 2.48
N ALA A 326 18.30 8.66 2.87
CA ALA A 326 17.98 9.05 4.24
C ALA A 326 16.54 8.66 4.65
N ALA A 327 15.61 8.56 3.70
CA ALA A 327 14.22 8.17 3.92
C ALA A 327 13.96 6.67 3.66
N ASN A 328 14.95 5.90 3.21
CA ASN A 328 14.77 4.50 2.84
C ASN A 328 15.09 3.59 4.03
N ASP A 329 14.15 2.73 4.39
CA ASP A 329 14.28 1.70 5.43
C ASP A 329 15.17 0.52 5.01
N VAL A 330 15.34 0.30 3.68
CA VAL A 330 16.13 -0.80 3.12
C VAL A 330 17.25 -0.29 2.22
N SER A 331 18.44 -0.05 2.79
CA SER A 331 19.61 0.50 2.07
C SER A 331 20.03 -0.31 0.83
N VAL A 332 19.78 -1.62 0.81
CA VAL A 332 20.11 -2.50 -0.33
C VAL A 332 19.20 -2.19 -1.55
N VAL A 333 17.92 -1.91 -1.30
CA VAL A 333 16.96 -1.48 -2.34
C VAL A 333 17.42 -0.15 -2.95
N HIS A 334 17.83 0.80 -2.10
CA HIS A 334 18.34 2.08 -2.58
C HIS A 334 19.61 1.92 -3.44
N ALA A 335 20.51 0.99 -3.11
CA ALA A 335 21.68 0.69 -3.93
C ALA A 335 21.30 0.20 -5.33
N GLY A 336 20.24 -0.62 -5.45
CA GLY A 336 19.69 -1.08 -6.73
C GLY A 336 19.19 0.06 -7.63
N TYR A 337 18.63 1.13 -7.03
CA TYR A 337 18.22 2.34 -7.72
C TYR A 337 19.41 3.25 -8.05
N ALA A 338 20.25 3.54 -7.08
CA ALA A 338 21.30 4.55 -7.16
C ALA A 338 22.25 4.36 -8.35
N ARG A 339 22.53 3.10 -8.74
CA ARG A 339 23.35 2.75 -9.90
C ARG A 339 22.77 3.27 -11.24
N TRP A 340 21.47 3.51 -11.33
CA TRP A 340 20.79 3.93 -12.56
C TRP A 340 20.55 5.44 -12.65
N ARG A 341 20.62 6.20 -11.55
CA ARG A 341 20.36 7.64 -11.50
C ARG A 341 21.02 8.42 -12.63
N LYS A 342 22.34 8.28 -12.76
CA LYS A 342 23.13 9.00 -13.76
C LYS A 342 22.69 8.71 -15.18
N LYS A 343 22.33 7.44 -15.46
CA LYS A 343 21.86 7.05 -16.79
C LYS A 343 20.49 7.62 -17.11
N LEU A 344 19.58 7.56 -16.15
CA LEU A 344 18.21 8.10 -16.28
C LEU A 344 18.25 9.62 -16.50
N LEU A 345 18.99 10.35 -15.66
CA LEU A 345 19.17 11.81 -15.77
C LEU A 345 19.79 12.25 -17.11
N ARG A 346 20.80 11.53 -17.61
CA ARG A 346 21.42 11.80 -18.93
C ARG A 346 20.45 11.74 -20.09
N HIS A 347 19.41 10.93 -19.96
CA HIS A 347 18.38 10.81 -20.98
C HIS A 347 17.15 11.70 -20.71
N GLY A 348 17.24 12.63 -19.74
CA GLY A 348 16.20 13.60 -19.46
C GLY A 348 14.96 13.03 -18.75
N ILE A 349 15.13 11.96 -17.97
CA ILE A 349 14.11 11.48 -17.04
C ILE A 349 14.23 12.28 -15.76
N ALA A 350 13.12 12.88 -15.28
CA ALA A 350 13.09 13.64 -14.05
C ALA A 350 13.10 12.67 -12.86
N LEU A 351 13.99 12.91 -11.89
CA LEU A 351 14.11 12.12 -10.67
C LEU A 351 13.92 13.02 -9.46
N TYR A 352 13.06 12.55 -8.55
CA TYR A 352 12.77 13.20 -7.27
C TYR A 352 12.99 12.17 -6.16
N GLU A 353 13.66 12.61 -5.10
CA GLU A 353 13.89 11.79 -3.91
C GLU A 353 13.24 12.44 -2.70
N LEU A 354 12.27 11.76 -2.09
CA LEU A 354 11.55 12.25 -0.91
C LEU A 354 12.53 12.46 0.25
N LYS A 355 12.43 13.61 0.90
CA LYS A 355 13.17 13.93 2.13
C LYS A 355 12.54 13.16 3.30
N PRO A 356 13.32 12.70 4.30
CA PRO A 356 12.74 12.23 5.56
C PRO A 356 12.03 13.42 6.22
N GLN A 357 10.81 13.21 6.68
CA GLN A 357 10.10 14.23 7.46
C GLN A 357 10.67 14.24 8.88
N GLN A 358 11.17 15.39 9.31
CA GLN A 358 11.55 15.62 10.70
C GLN A 358 10.26 15.87 11.50
N GLN A 359 10.05 15.14 12.57
CA GLN A 359 9.11 15.57 13.60
C GLN A 359 9.67 16.84 14.25
N SER A 360 8.81 17.83 14.39
CA SER A 360 9.15 19.10 15.07
C SER A 360 9.45 18.79 16.55
N GLY A 361 10.73 18.81 16.93
CA GLY A 361 11.14 18.79 18.32
C GLY A 361 12.23 17.80 18.75
N GLU A 362 12.67 16.86 17.92
CA GLU A 362 13.73 15.93 18.28
C GLU A 362 15.03 16.18 17.51
N ALA A 363 16.13 16.22 18.27
CA ALA A 363 17.47 16.18 17.69
C ALA A 363 17.70 14.84 16.97
N PRO A 364 18.52 14.78 15.90
CA PRO A 364 18.78 13.55 15.17
C PRO A 364 19.45 12.53 16.10
N HIS A 365 18.68 11.54 16.56
CA HIS A 365 19.24 10.39 17.25
C HIS A 365 20.09 9.58 16.27
N ASP A 366 21.25 9.14 16.77
CA ASP A 366 22.20 8.29 16.06
C ASP A 366 21.50 6.95 15.69
N ARG A 367 21.07 6.86 14.43
CA ARG A 367 20.27 5.75 13.92
C ARG A 367 21.24 4.69 13.41
N GLY A 368 21.30 3.56 14.11
CA GLY A 368 22.15 2.43 13.77
C GLY A 368 21.97 1.92 12.32
N LEU A 369 22.75 0.93 11.91
CA LEU A 369 22.80 0.35 10.56
C LEU A 369 21.47 -0.17 9.98
N THR A 370 20.43 -0.28 10.81
CA THR A 370 19.08 -0.73 10.47
C THR A 370 18.06 0.41 10.42
N GLY A 371 18.50 1.63 10.21
CA GLY A 371 17.76 2.89 10.09
C GLY A 371 16.23 2.81 10.14
N ASN A 372 15.65 3.08 11.31
CA ASN A 372 14.25 3.51 11.39
C ASN A 372 14.20 4.95 10.86
N SER A 373 13.83 5.13 9.61
CA SER A 373 13.73 6.43 8.96
C SER A 373 12.39 7.08 9.33
N GLY A 374 12.43 8.37 9.63
CA GLY A 374 11.23 9.20 9.70
C GLY A 374 10.35 9.05 8.45
N SER A 375 9.12 9.57 8.46
CA SER A 375 8.12 9.44 7.38
C SER A 375 8.73 9.22 6.00
N SER A 376 8.44 8.11 5.37
CA SER A 376 8.93 7.73 4.05
C SER A 376 7.78 7.58 3.06
N LEU A 377 8.10 7.63 1.76
CA LEU A 377 7.15 7.26 0.72
C LEU A 377 6.84 5.78 0.84
N HIS A 378 5.56 5.43 0.89
CA HIS A 378 5.10 4.06 0.78
C HIS A 378 4.11 3.85 -0.39
N ALA A 379 3.66 4.92 -1.05
CA ALA A 379 2.78 4.86 -2.22
C ALA A 379 3.39 4.09 -3.39
N LYS A 380 2.55 3.35 -4.09
CA LYS A 380 2.85 2.60 -5.31
C LYS A 380 1.77 2.94 -6.33
N THR A 381 2.03 4.03 -7.05
CA THR A 381 1.05 4.66 -7.93
C THR A 381 1.71 5.07 -9.24
N PHE A 382 1.02 4.87 -10.35
CA PHE A 382 1.48 5.31 -11.67
C PHE A 382 0.40 6.13 -12.35
N THR A 383 0.77 7.24 -13.00
CA THR A 383 -0.13 7.95 -13.88
C THR A 383 0.34 7.84 -15.33
N VAL A 384 -0.58 7.64 -16.25
CA VAL A 384 -0.28 7.49 -17.67
C VAL A 384 -1.12 8.48 -18.48
N ASP A 385 -0.43 9.34 -19.24
CA ASP A 385 -0.98 10.30 -20.19
C ASP A 385 -2.03 11.24 -19.54
N ASN A 386 -1.93 11.50 -18.25
CA ASN A 386 -2.90 12.25 -17.42
C ASN A 386 -4.36 11.74 -17.55
N ARG A 387 -4.56 10.47 -17.89
CA ARG A 387 -5.87 9.86 -18.13
C ARG A 387 -6.14 8.61 -17.31
N LYS A 388 -5.09 7.86 -17.01
CA LYS A 388 -5.18 6.63 -16.24
C LYS A 388 -4.30 6.71 -15.01
N VAL A 389 -4.78 6.17 -13.91
CA VAL A 389 -3.99 5.99 -12.70
C VAL A 389 -4.07 4.55 -12.22
N PHE A 390 -2.94 3.99 -11.84
CA PHE A 390 -2.84 2.74 -11.09
C PHE A 390 -2.58 3.07 -9.62
N ILE A 391 -3.35 2.49 -8.72
CA ILE A 391 -3.18 2.60 -7.27
C ILE A 391 -3.23 1.20 -6.68
N GLY A 392 -2.18 0.81 -5.94
CA GLY A 392 -2.13 -0.54 -5.40
C GLY A 392 -0.86 -0.85 -4.61
N SER A 393 -0.45 -2.12 -4.66
CA SER A 393 0.67 -2.63 -3.87
C SER A 393 1.99 -2.77 -4.65
N PHE A 394 1.97 -2.63 -5.99
CA PHE A 394 3.08 -2.95 -6.87
C PHE A 394 4.18 -1.89 -6.84
N ASN A 395 5.33 -2.20 -6.23
CA ASN A 395 6.56 -1.42 -6.37
C ASN A 395 7.22 -1.66 -7.74
N PHE A 396 7.95 -0.66 -8.23
CA PHE A 396 8.70 -0.80 -9.45
C PHE A 396 10.06 -1.49 -9.18
N ASP A 397 10.01 -2.75 -8.76
CA ASP A 397 11.16 -3.56 -8.39
C ASP A 397 11.03 -5.03 -8.83
N PRO A 398 12.13 -5.80 -8.87
CA PRO A 398 12.11 -7.21 -9.29
C PRO A 398 11.29 -8.10 -8.36
N ARG A 399 11.24 -7.80 -7.06
CA ARG A 399 10.51 -8.59 -6.08
C ARG A 399 9.01 -8.52 -6.34
N SER A 400 8.46 -7.32 -6.53
CA SER A 400 7.07 -7.12 -6.92
C SER A 400 6.78 -7.70 -8.31
N ALA A 401 7.72 -7.61 -9.25
CA ALA A 401 7.53 -8.13 -10.60
C ALA A 401 7.48 -9.67 -10.65
N VAL A 402 8.29 -10.39 -9.84
CA VAL A 402 8.54 -11.83 -10.03
C VAL A 402 8.22 -12.70 -8.81
N LEU A 403 8.37 -12.18 -7.59
CA LEU A 403 8.29 -12.97 -6.36
C LEU A 403 6.97 -12.78 -5.63
N ASN A 404 6.66 -11.56 -5.23
CA ASN A 404 5.46 -11.26 -4.45
C ASN A 404 4.22 -11.20 -5.35
N THR A 405 3.08 -11.65 -4.81
CA THR A 405 1.82 -11.32 -5.47
C THR A 405 1.43 -9.88 -5.15
N GLU A 406 0.91 -9.20 -6.13
CA GLU A 406 0.54 -7.79 -6.08
C GLU A 406 -0.86 -7.58 -6.63
N MET A 407 -1.49 -6.47 -6.23
CA MET A 407 -2.79 -6.05 -6.75
C MET A 407 -2.91 -4.53 -6.81
N GLY A 408 -3.85 -4.03 -7.59
CA GLY A 408 -4.21 -2.62 -7.63
C GLY A 408 -5.30 -2.34 -8.64
N LEU A 409 -5.89 -1.14 -8.55
CA LEU A 409 -6.91 -0.67 -9.46
C LEU A 409 -6.30 0.19 -10.55
N VAL A 410 -6.69 -0.05 -11.79
CA VAL A 410 -6.51 0.87 -12.92
C VAL A 410 -7.80 1.65 -13.07
N ILE A 411 -7.71 2.97 -12.97
CA ILE A 411 -8.85 3.89 -13.00
C ILE A 411 -8.65 4.84 -14.16
N GLU A 412 -9.66 4.94 -15.05
CA GLU A 412 -9.64 5.84 -16.19
C GLU A 412 -10.33 7.17 -15.83
N SER A 413 -9.55 8.12 -15.29
CA SER A 413 -10.03 9.43 -14.85
C SER A 413 -8.95 10.48 -15.01
N GLU A 414 -9.22 11.49 -15.84
CA GLU A 414 -8.32 12.63 -16.02
C GLU A 414 -8.18 13.45 -14.73
N SER A 415 -9.28 13.68 -14.02
CA SER A 415 -9.25 14.44 -12.77
C SER A 415 -8.40 13.74 -11.69
N LEU A 416 -8.57 12.43 -11.53
CA LEU A 416 -7.81 11.66 -10.54
C LEU A 416 -6.33 11.56 -10.94
N ALA A 417 -6.03 11.37 -12.23
CA ALA A 417 -4.65 11.35 -12.71
C ALA A 417 -3.95 12.70 -12.51
N GLN A 418 -4.63 13.82 -12.78
CA GLN A 418 -4.12 15.16 -12.54
C GLN A 418 -3.94 15.45 -11.04
N GLN A 419 -4.89 15.07 -10.19
CA GLN A 419 -4.76 15.20 -8.73
C GLN A 419 -3.57 14.41 -8.21
N THR A 420 -3.37 13.18 -8.68
CA THR A 420 -2.24 12.34 -8.31
C THR A 420 -0.91 12.98 -8.75
N HIS A 421 -0.84 13.49 -9.99
CA HIS A 421 0.33 14.23 -10.47
C HIS A 421 0.64 15.45 -9.61
N GLN A 422 -0.38 16.27 -9.30
CA GLN A 422 -0.23 17.46 -8.46
C GLN A 422 0.26 17.09 -7.05
N HIS A 423 -0.34 16.06 -6.45
CA HIS A 423 0.01 15.65 -5.09
C HIS A 423 1.44 15.09 -4.99
N PHE A 424 1.83 14.19 -5.91
CA PHE A 424 3.08 13.44 -5.79
C PHE A 424 4.24 13.99 -6.63
N ILE A 425 4.00 14.75 -7.67
CA ILE A 425 5.07 15.26 -8.53
C ILE A 425 5.20 16.76 -8.42
N ALA A 426 4.17 17.52 -8.78
CA ALA A 426 4.23 18.98 -8.77
C ALA A 426 4.27 19.54 -7.34
N GLY A 427 3.51 18.98 -6.40
CA GLY A 427 3.44 19.39 -5.00
C GLY A 427 4.63 18.95 -4.14
N MET A 428 5.58 18.17 -4.69
CA MET A 428 6.71 17.64 -3.92
C MET A 428 7.96 18.54 -3.94
N ARG A 429 7.90 19.71 -4.58
CA ARG A 429 9.05 20.61 -4.73
C ARG A 429 9.77 20.92 -3.41
N ASP A 430 9.02 21.16 -2.35
CA ASP A 430 9.58 21.47 -1.02
C ASP A 430 9.90 20.22 -0.19
N ARG A 431 9.23 19.10 -0.48
CA ARG A 431 9.31 17.85 0.27
C ARG A 431 10.29 16.83 -0.32
N ALA A 432 10.80 17.06 -1.54
CA ALA A 432 11.72 16.17 -2.22
C ALA A 432 12.94 16.94 -2.75
N TRP A 433 14.04 16.22 -2.89
CA TRP A 433 15.20 16.73 -3.66
C TRP A 433 14.97 16.43 -5.14
N THR A 434 15.18 17.44 -5.98
CA THR A 434 15.26 17.28 -7.43
C THR A 434 16.70 16.88 -7.81
N LEU A 435 16.87 15.79 -8.55
CA LEU A 435 18.20 15.36 -8.97
C LEU A 435 18.57 16.00 -10.31
N ARG A 436 19.80 16.51 -10.39
CA ARG A 436 20.37 17.11 -11.62
C ARG A 436 21.81 16.64 -11.85
N LEU A 437 22.26 16.70 -13.08
CA LEU A 437 23.68 16.50 -13.41
C LEU A 437 24.37 17.87 -13.49
N ASP A 438 25.56 17.96 -12.87
CA ASP A 438 26.44 19.10 -13.06
C ASP A 438 27.15 19.04 -14.45
N LYS A 439 27.94 20.07 -14.77
CA LYS A 439 28.69 20.15 -16.03
C LYS A 439 29.71 19.01 -16.25
N TRP A 440 30.09 18.30 -15.20
CA TRP A 440 30.97 17.11 -15.28
C TRP A 440 30.18 15.79 -15.28
N GLY A 441 28.85 15.85 -15.28
CA GLY A 441 27.96 14.71 -15.24
C GLY A 441 27.94 14.00 -13.89
N ARG A 442 28.13 14.72 -12.78
CA ARG A 442 27.95 14.23 -11.42
C ARG A 442 26.51 14.54 -10.97
N VAL A 443 25.94 13.63 -10.16
CA VAL A 443 24.58 13.81 -9.62
C VAL A 443 24.64 14.79 -8.44
N ASN A 444 23.78 15.79 -8.47
CA ASN A 444 23.53 16.74 -7.39
C ASN A 444 22.06 16.66 -6.96
N TRP A 445 21.82 16.92 -5.70
CA TRP A 445 20.49 17.03 -5.08
C TRP A 445 20.18 18.51 -4.87
N VAL A 446 19.10 18.98 -5.47
CA VAL A 446 18.68 20.38 -5.41
C VAL A 446 17.41 20.47 -4.59
N GLU A 447 17.40 21.35 -3.62
CA GLU A 447 16.20 21.70 -2.86
C GLU A 447 15.85 23.19 -3.03
N TYR A 448 14.56 23.46 -2.85
CA TYR A 448 13.99 24.80 -2.96
C TYR A 448 13.35 25.15 -1.62
N PRO A 449 14.07 25.78 -0.68
CA PRO A 449 13.52 26.18 0.61
C PRO A 449 12.59 27.40 0.43
N GLY A 450 11.28 27.14 0.22
CA GLY A 450 10.28 28.17 -0.03
C GLY A 450 10.56 28.97 -1.30
N GLU A 451 10.45 30.31 -1.22
CA GLU A 451 10.81 31.23 -2.30
C GLU A 451 12.31 31.55 -2.36
N ALA A 452 13.11 30.97 -1.47
CA ALA A 452 14.53 31.23 -1.36
C ALA A 452 15.35 30.64 -2.52
N GLN A 453 16.61 31.05 -2.60
CA GLN A 453 17.58 30.56 -3.57
C GLN A 453 17.78 29.03 -3.44
N GLU A 454 17.89 28.33 -4.58
CA GLU A 454 18.12 26.88 -4.61
C GLU A 454 19.38 26.50 -3.81
N THR A 455 19.28 25.42 -3.02
CA THR A 455 20.41 24.84 -2.32
C THR A 455 20.85 23.56 -3.03
N VAL A 456 22.14 23.45 -3.33
CA VAL A 456 22.71 22.33 -4.10
C VAL A 456 23.63 21.50 -3.24
N HIS A 457 23.28 20.23 -3.05
CA HIS A 457 24.09 19.25 -2.34
C HIS A 457 24.86 18.35 -3.34
N LYS A 458 26.18 18.24 -3.15
CA LYS A 458 27.06 17.42 -4.02
C LYS A 458 27.07 15.95 -3.64
N HIS A 459 26.47 15.61 -2.53
CA HIS A 459 26.37 14.25 -1.97
C HIS A 459 24.97 14.03 -1.47
N GLU A 460 24.56 12.76 -1.30
CA GLU A 460 23.26 12.41 -0.73
C GLU A 460 23.05 13.12 0.61
N PRO A 461 22.05 14.03 0.70
CA PRO A 461 21.84 14.83 1.92
C PRO A 461 21.37 13.95 3.08
N GLN A 462 21.61 14.44 4.31
CA GLN A 462 21.14 13.81 5.55
C GLN A 462 21.60 12.33 5.73
N CYS A 463 22.72 11.97 5.08
CA CYS A 463 23.32 10.63 5.17
C CYS A 463 24.74 10.70 5.69
N THR A 464 25.16 9.72 6.48
CA THR A 464 26.54 9.56 6.93
C THR A 464 27.44 9.12 5.77
N TRP A 465 28.72 9.35 5.88
CA TRP A 465 29.69 8.86 4.90
C TRP A 465 29.72 7.33 4.83
N LEU A 466 29.46 6.66 5.96
CA LEU A 466 29.42 5.19 6.05
C LEU A 466 28.24 4.61 5.28
N GLN A 467 27.02 5.19 5.42
CA GLN A 467 25.85 4.78 4.64
C GLN A 467 26.10 4.91 3.13
N ARG A 468 26.67 6.03 2.69
CA ARG A 468 27.04 6.25 1.29
C ARG A 468 28.08 5.25 0.78
N LEU A 469 29.08 4.89 1.63
CA LEU A 469 30.07 3.88 1.29
C LEU A 469 29.43 2.50 1.16
N LEU A 470 28.56 2.12 2.10
CA LEU A 470 27.84 0.85 2.08
C LEU A 470 27.02 0.70 0.79
N VAL A 471 26.23 1.71 0.43
CA VAL A 471 25.45 1.72 -0.83
C VAL A 471 26.36 1.54 -2.06
N ARG A 472 27.55 2.19 -2.09
CA ARG A 472 28.52 2.05 -3.19
C ARG A 472 29.14 0.66 -3.26
N LEU A 473 29.32 -0.03 -2.13
CA LEU A 473 29.81 -1.39 -2.09
C LEU A 473 28.74 -2.37 -2.57
N VAL A 474 27.54 -2.25 -2.03
CA VAL A 474 26.39 -3.12 -2.37
C VAL A 474 25.98 -2.99 -3.83
N TRP A 475 26.02 -1.81 -4.41
CA TRP A 475 25.68 -1.58 -5.81
C TRP A 475 26.52 -2.40 -6.81
N ARG A 476 27.77 -2.80 -6.41
CA ARG A 476 28.66 -3.62 -7.23
C ARG A 476 28.33 -5.10 -7.18
N LEU A 477 27.52 -5.52 -6.21
CA LEU A 477 27.09 -6.90 -6.06
C LEU A 477 25.88 -7.18 -6.96
N PRO A 478 25.73 -8.40 -7.49
CA PRO A 478 24.57 -8.79 -8.29
C PRO A 478 23.36 -9.09 -7.39
N VAL A 479 22.91 -8.12 -6.59
CA VAL A 479 21.84 -8.29 -5.59
C VAL A 479 20.44 -8.06 -6.14
N GLU A 480 20.29 -7.67 -7.42
CA GLU A 480 19.00 -7.38 -8.03
C GLU A 480 18.00 -8.55 -7.97
N TRP A 481 18.49 -9.78 -7.87
CA TRP A 481 17.65 -10.97 -7.77
C TRP A 481 17.10 -11.24 -6.35
N LEU A 482 17.64 -10.56 -5.33
CA LEU A 482 17.16 -10.60 -3.94
C LEU A 482 16.15 -9.50 -3.65
N LEU A 483 16.18 -8.45 -4.49
CA LEU A 483 15.33 -7.26 -4.37
C LEU A 483 14.02 -7.47 -5.20
#